data_bf3a9b706cc51469cc34221d4f64576e
#
_entry.id   bf3a9b706cc51469cc34221d4f64576e
#
_cell.length_a   1.000
_cell.length_b   1.000
_cell.length_c   1.000
_cell.angle_alpha   90.00
_cell.angle_beta   90.00
_cell.angle_gamma   90.00
#
_symmetry.space_group_name_H-M   'P 1'
#
loop_
_entity.id
_entity.type
_entity.pdbx_description
1 polymer ?
#
loop_
_entity_poly.entity_id
_entity_poly.type
_entity_poly.pdbx_seq_one_letter_code
_entity_poly.pdbx_strand_id
1 'polypeptide(L)'
;MLKGLNCPLCELNLKEEKLYFEDNSFIVLRTKKLKGHKERFMIVYKRHEHEIPYKAVERALDIVAKIGRRLFSYTPKFVIMDSTFATINDHWHLVASDLDPKSEDFDQILATRWIRIVDNTVENEAGSII
;
A
#
# COMPACT_ATOMS: atom_id res chain seq x y z
N MET A 1 14.72 8.18 18.02
CA MET A 1 14.15 9.31 17.30
C MET A 1 12.72 9.58 17.74
N LEU A 2 12.37 10.80 17.88
CA LEU A 2 11.03 11.16 18.29
C LEU A 2 10.05 10.94 17.14
N LYS A 3 8.81 10.59 17.50
CA LYS A 3 7.73 10.53 16.52
C LYS A 3 7.47 11.93 15.98
N GLY A 4 7.01 12.01 14.73
CA GLY A 4 6.56 13.28 14.21
C GLY A 4 5.34 13.77 14.94
N LEU A 5 5.35 15.02 15.35
CA LEU A 5 4.20 15.61 16.01
C LEU A 5 3.02 15.67 15.02
N ASN A 6 1.85 15.29 15.48
CA ASN A 6 0.63 15.30 14.66
C ASN A 6 0.69 14.43 13.43
N CYS A 7 1.56 13.42 13.43
CA CYS A 7 1.60 12.48 12.32
C CYS A 7 0.62 11.33 12.58
N PRO A 8 -0.46 11.22 11.81
CA PRO A 8 -1.43 10.15 12.02
C PRO A 8 -0.82 8.75 11.87
N LEU A 9 0.20 8.59 11.04
CA LEU A 9 0.83 7.28 10.87
C LEU A 9 1.71 6.89 12.06
N CYS A 10 2.17 7.86 12.84
CA CYS A 10 2.85 7.60 14.10
C CYS A 10 1.87 7.28 15.23
N GLU A 11 0.64 7.77 15.11
CA GLU A 11 -0.39 7.72 16.14
C GLU A 11 -1.45 6.64 15.89
N LEU A 12 -1.16 5.67 15.03
CA LEU A 12 -2.13 4.63 14.71
C LEU A 12 -2.54 3.85 15.96
N ASN A 13 -3.86 3.69 16.13
CA ASN A 13 -4.43 2.83 17.15
C ASN A 13 -4.71 1.47 16.54
N LEU A 14 -3.78 0.55 16.69
CA LEU A 14 -3.85 -0.76 16.04
C LEU A 14 -5.03 -1.60 16.51
N LYS A 15 -5.63 -1.26 17.65
CA LYS A 15 -6.81 -1.97 18.13
C LYS A 15 -8.06 -1.61 17.32
N GLU A 16 -8.08 -0.42 16.74
CA GLU A 16 -9.21 0.06 15.95
C GLU A 16 -9.02 -0.16 14.46
N GLU A 17 -7.80 -0.48 14.03
CA GLU A 17 -7.49 -0.66 12.63
C GLU A 17 -7.60 -2.12 12.23
N LYS A 18 -8.01 -2.36 11.00
CA LYS A 18 -7.98 -3.72 10.46
C LYS A 18 -6.57 -4.03 10.00
N LEU A 19 -5.89 -4.84 10.79
CA LEU A 19 -4.49 -5.18 10.58
C LEU A 19 -4.37 -6.44 9.74
N TYR A 20 -3.56 -6.38 8.68
CA TYR A 20 -3.32 -7.52 7.81
C TYR A 20 -1.97 -8.19 8.09
N PHE A 21 -1.01 -7.43 8.57
CA PHE A 21 0.33 -7.93 8.81
C PHE A 21 1.11 -6.94 9.67
N GLU A 22 2.00 -7.47 10.48
CA GLU A 22 2.91 -6.62 11.27
C GLU A 22 4.19 -7.39 11.55
N ASP A 23 5.31 -6.69 11.46
CA ASP A 23 6.60 -7.23 11.92
C ASP A 23 7.41 -6.11 12.57
N ASN A 24 8.72 -6.28 12.69
CA ASN A 24 9.56 -5.29 13.37
C ASN A 24 9.68 -3.97 12.60
N SER A 25 9.47 -3.99 11.30
CA SER A 25 9.70 -2.82 10.44
C SER A 25 8.44 -2.24 9.85
N PHE A 26 7.41 -3.06 9.62
CA PHE A 26 6.23 -2.64 8.85
C PHE A 26 4.94 -3.03 9.52
N ILE A 27 3.92 -2.23 9.20
CA ILE A 27 2.52 -2.53 9.53
C ILE A 27 1.75 -2.45 8.23
N VAL A 28 0.89 -3.44 7.97
CA VAL A 28 -0.01 -3.43 6.81
C VAL A 28 -1.44 -3.43 7.33
N LEU A 29 -2.20 -2.43 6.90
CA LEU A 29 -3.55 -2.25 7.43
C LEU A 29 -4.47 -1.65 6.36
N ARG A 30 -5.77 -1.88 6.55
CA ARG A 30 -6.77 -1.28 5.66
C ARG A 30 -6.73 0.23 5.80
N THR A 31 -6.77 0.93 4.68
CA THR A 31 -6.90 2.38 4.69
C THR A 31 -8.29 2.78 4.22
N LYS A 32 -8.59 4.08 4.29
CA LYS A 32 -9.87 4.61 3.88
C LYS A 32 -10.14 4.28 2.42
N LYS A 33 -11.34 3.79 2.14
CA LYS A 33 -11.78 3.52 0.78
C LYS A 33 -12.38 4.77 0.17
N LEU A 34 -12.09 4.98 -1.10
CA LEU A 34 -12.73 6.02 -1.88
C LEU A 34 -13.76 5.38 -2.78
N LYS A 35 -14.68 6.19 -3.30
CA LYS A 35 -15.74 5.69 -4.16
C LYS A 35 -15.17 4.94 -5.35
N GLY A 36 -15.71 3.77 -5.63
CA GLY A 36 -15.25 2.94 -6.73
C GLY A 36 -14.27 1.84 -6.34
N HIS A 37 -13.85 1.80 -5.08
CA HIS A 37 -12.91 0.79 -4.60
C HIS A 37 -13.58 -0.18 -3.64
N LYS A 38 -13.31 -1.48 -3.81
CA LYS A 38 -13.77 -2.51 -2.88
C LYS A 38 -12.78 -2.72 -1.75
N GLU A 39 -11.49 -2.59 -2.05
CA GLU A 39 -10.44 -2.79 -1.06
C GLU A 39 -9.32 -1.81 -1.29
N ARG A 40 -8.70 -1.39 -0.21
CA ARG A 40 -7.56 -0.49 -0.27
C ARG A 40 -6.79 -0.64 1.04
N PHE A 41 -5.49 -0.84 0.95
CA PHE A 41 -4.68 -0.99 2.15
C PHE A 41 -3.35 -0.24 1.99
N MET A 42 -2.63 -0.10 3.08
CA MET A 42 -1.33 0.56 3.06
C MET A 42 -0.31 -0.24 3.85
N ILE A 43 0.95 -0.08 3.48
CA ILE A 43 2.06 -0.56 4.27
C ILE A 43 2.81 0.65 4.81
N VAL A 44 3.06 0.66 6.11
CA VAL A 44 3.65 1.79 6.81
C VAL A 44 4.94 1.34 7.49
N TYR A 45 6.01 2.13 7.32
CA TYR A 45 7.24 1.90 8.05
C TYR A 45 7.03 2.31 9.51
N LYS A 46 7.53 1.53 10.44
CA LYS A 46 7.23 1.78 11.87
C LYS A 46 7.91 3.03 12.43
N ARG A 47 8.95 3.52 11.77
CA ARG A 47 9.63 4.76 12.20
C ARG A 47 9.14 5.93 11.38
N HIS A 48 9.16 7.10 11.99
CA HIS A 48 8.80 8.33 11.28
C HIS A 48 9.99 8.76 10.42
N GLU A 49 10.03 8.25 9.18
CA GLU A 49 11.08 8.57 8.22
C GLU A 49 10.47 8.77 6.85
N HIS A 50 11.02 9.74 6.13
CA HIS A 50 10.55 10.07 4.78
C HIS A 50 11.08 9.04 3.76
N GLU A 51 12.33 8.63 3.92
CA GLU A 51 12.96 7.64 3.06
C GLU A 51 13.49 6.50 3.90
N ILE A 52 13.49 5.30 3.32
CA ILE A 52 13.97 4.12 4.02
C ILE A 52 15.00 3.39 3.16
N PRO A 53 15.83 2.52 3.75
CA PRO A 53 16.83 1.80 2.98
C PRO A 53 16.24 1.01 1.82
N TYR A 54 16.98 0.91 0.74
CA TYR A 54 16.54 0.22 -0.46
C TYR A 54 16.04 -1.20 -0.18
N LYS A 55 16.77 -1.94 0.65
CA LYS A 55 16.35 -3.31 0.97
C LYS A 55 15.02 -3.35 1.71
N ALA A 56 14.75 -2.33 2.52
CA ALA A 56 13.46 -2.23 3.19
C ALA A 56 12.35 -1.95 2.20
N VAL A 57 12.61 -1.12 1.19
CA VAL A 57 11.63 -0.86 0.12
C VAL A 57 11.33 -2.16 -0.63
N GLU A 58 12.36 -2.91 -1.00
CA GLU A 58 12.17 -4.19 -1.69
C GLU A 58 11.29 -5.15 -0.88
N ARG A 59 11.56 -5.22 0.41
CA ARG A 59 10.80 -6.09 1.31
C ARG A 59 9.35 -5.63 1.41
N ALA A 60 9.13 -4.32 1.50
CA ALA A 60 7.79 -3.76 1.55
C ALA A 60 7.00 -4.10 0.29
N LEU A 61 7.62 -3.95 -0.87
CA LEU A 61 6.97 -4.29 -2.14
C LEU A 61 6.60 -5.76 -2.21
N ASP A 62 7.46 -6.64 -1.72
CA ASP A 62 7.19 -8.06 -1.69
C ASP A 62 6.01 -8.39 -0.77
N ILE A 63 5.97 -7.77 0.40
CA ILE A 63 4.87 -7.95 1.35
C ILE A 63 3.55 -7.48 0.73
N VAL A 64 3.56 -6.28 0.15
CA VAL A 64 2.35 -5.70 -0.46
C VAL A 64 1.86 -6.56 -1.62
N ALA A 65 2.78 -7.05 -2.46
CA ALA A 65 2.39 -7.88 -3.59
C ALA A 65 1.72 -9.17 -3.12
N LYS A 66 2.27 -9.81 -2.11
CA LYS A 66 1.70 -11.05 -1.59
C LYS A 66 0.32 -10.85 -0.97
N ILE A 67 0.17 -9.81 -0.16
CA ILE A 67 -1.11 -9.51 0.47
C ILE A 67 -2.11 -9.06 -0.59
N GLY A 68 -1.66 -8.23 -1.52
CA GLY A 68 -2.53 -7.71 -2.58
C GLY A 68 -3.10 -8.79 -3.45
N ARG A 69 -2.32 -9.81 -3.79
CA ARG A 69 -2.82 -10.91 -4.62
C ARG A 69 -3.99 -11.64 -3.96
N ARG A 70 -4.01 -11.69 -2.63
CA ARG A 70 -5.14 -12.30 -1.92
C ARG A 70 -6.32 -11.34 -1.81
N LEU A 71 -6.05 -10.10 -1.42
CA LEU A 71 -7.12 -9.13 -1.16
C LEU A 71 -7.77 -8.64 -2.45
N PHE A 72 -7.01 -8.55 -3.54
CA PHE A 72 -7.52 -8.08 -4.83
C PHE A 72 -7.81 -9.22 -5.81
N SER A 73 -8.09 -10.42 -5.30
CA SER A 73 -8.35 -11.58 -6.15
C SER A 73 -9.57 -11.41 -7.05
N TYR A 74 -10.45 -10.47 -6.75
CA TYR A 74 -11.64 -10.17 -7.54
C TYR A 74 -11.34 -9.32 -8.78
N THR A 75 -10.12 -8.86 -8.94
CA THR A 75 -9.74 -8.01 -10.08
C THR A 75 -8.44 -8.54 -10.70
N PRO A 76 -8.29 -8.43 -12.04
CA PRO A 76 -7.06 -8.92 -12.69
C PRO A 76 -5.83 -8.09 -12.37
N LYS A 77 -6.00 -6.85 -11.93
CA LYS A 77 -4.87 -5.96 -11.66
C LYS A 77 -5.13 -5.11 -10.44
N PHE A 78 -4.06 -4.80 -9.73
CA PHE A 78 -4.10 -3.78 -8.69
C PHE A 78 -2.85 -2.92 -8.79
N VAL A 79 -2.85 -1.78 -8.11
CA VAL A 79 -1.75 -0.81 -8.19
C VAL A 79 -1.14 -0.61 -6.82
N ILE A 80 0.18 -0.46 -6.80
CA ILE A 80 0.94 -0.02 -5.62
C ILE A 80 1.47 1.35 -5.97
N MET A 81 1.23 2.33 -5.11
CA MET A 81 1.62 3.71 -5.39
C MET A 81 2.24 4.37 -4.18
N ASP A 82 3.07 5.38 -4.46
CA ASP A 82 3.71 6.13 -3.40
C ASP A 82 2.75 7.17 -2.80
N SER A 83 3.28 8.06 -1.98
CA SER A 83 2.50 9.04 -1.24
C SER A 83 2.38 10.39 -1.96
N THR A 84 2.54 10.43 -3.31
CA THR A 84 2.49 11.68 -4.08
C THR A 84 1.27 12.54 -3.74
N PHE A 85 0.10 11.93 -3.68
CA PHE A 85 -1.14 12.65 -3.38
C PHE A 85 -1.65 12.40 -1.97
N ALA A 86 -0.84 11.82 -1.11
CA ALA A 86 -1.27 11.56 0.25
C ALA A 86 -1.23 12.83 1.08
N THR A 87 -2.15 12.92 2.04
CA THR A 87 -2.14 14.00 3.01
C THR A 87 -0.89 13.96 3.85
N ILE A 88 -0.39 12.74 4.14
CA ILE A 88 0.82 12.53 4.92
C ILE A 88 1.91 12.05 3.97
N ASN A 89 2.94 12.86 3.76
CA ASN A 89 4.00 12.50 2.83
C ASN A 89 5.41 12.53 3.44
N ASP A 90 5.51 12.75 4.75
CA ASP A 90 6.79 12.76 5.45
C ASP A 90 7.04 11.50 6.29
N HIS A 91 6.11 10.55 6.22
CA HIS A 91 6.23 9.25 6.89
C HIS A 91 6.09 8.18 5.82
N TRP A 92 7.15 7.42 5.60
CA TRP A 92 7.18 6.46 4.49
C TRP A 92 6.04 5.46 4.56
N HIS A 93 5.27 5.40 3.49
CA HIS A 93 4.22 4.41 3.31
C HIS A 93 3.90 4.26 1.82
N LEU A 94 3.31 3.14 1.49
CA LEU A 94 2.77 2.88 0.15
C LEU A 94 1.32 2.47 0.29
N VAL A 95 0.54 2.74 -0.75
CA VAL A 95 -0.87 2.37 -0.79
C VAL A 95 -1.10 1.38 -1.92
N ALA A 96 -1.89 0.35 -1.65
CA ALA A 96 -2.32 -0.61 -2.66
C ALA A 96 -3.83 -0.48 -2.84
N SER A 97 -4.26 -0.44 -4.09
CA SER A 97 -5.65 -0.20 -4.42
C SER A 97 -6.03 -0.95 -5.69
N ASP A 98 -7.29 -1.33 -5.79
CA ASP A 98 -7.78 -1.86 -7.05
C ASP A 98 -7.77 -0.73 -8.08
N LEU A 99 -7.56 -1.10 -9.35
CA LEU A 99 -7.47 -0.14 -10.44
C LEU A 99 -8.75 -0.23 -11.26
N ASP A 100 -9.66 0.69 -11.01
CA ASP A 100 -10.95 0.74 -11.70
C ASP A 100 -11.08 2.10 -12.38
N PRO A 101 -11.21 2.13 -13.74
CA PRO A 101 -11.36 3.39 -14.45
C PRO A 101 -12.56 4.22 -14.01
N LYS A 102 -13.53 3.60 -13.33
CA LYS A 102 -14.72 4.30 -12.84
C LYS A 102 -14.55 4.87 -11.44
N SER A 103 -13.42 4.62 -10.79
CA SER A 103 -13.19 5.17 -9.45
C SER A 103 -12.97 6.68 -9.53
N GLU A 104 -13.35 7.38 -8.45
CA GLU A 104 -13.24 8.84 -8.45
C GLU A 104 -11.80 9.34 -8.46
N ASP A 105 -10.85 8.51 -8.04
CA ASP A 105 -9.44 8.89 -7.98
C ASP A 105 -8.58 8.27 -9.08
N PHE A 106 -9.22 7.71 -10.11
CA PHE A 106 -8.48 7.02 -11.18
C PHE A 106 -7.38 7.89 -11.79
N ASP A 107 -7.70 9.14 -12.11
CA ASP A 107 -6.71 10.04 -12.72
C ASP A 107 -5.56 10.35 -11.77
N GLN A 108 -5.85 10.49 -10.48
CA GLN A 108 -4.80 10.71 -9.49
C GLN A 108 -3.89 9.49 -9.37
N ILE A 109 -4.47 8.30 -9.41
CA ILE A 109 -3.68 7.07 -9.35
C ILE A 109 -2.70 7.04 -10.52
N LEU A 110 -3.18 7.32 -11.73
CA LEU A 110 -2.31 7.29 -12.90
C LEU A 110 -1.28 8.41 -12.92
N ALA A 111 -1.56 9.52 -12.24
CA ALA A 111 -0.65 10.67 -12.18
C ALA A 111 0.34 10.56 -11.00
N THR A 112 0.22 9.54 -10.17
CA THR A 112 1.17 9.33 -9.06
C THR A 112 2.57 9.18 -9.62
N ARG A 113 3.53 9.84 -8.96
CA ARG A 113 4.90 9.91 -9.41
C ARG A 113 5.55 8.54 -9.63
N TRP A 114 5.20 7.59 -8.77
CA TRP A 114 5.70 6.23 -8.88
C TRP A 114 4.56 5.27 -8.64
N ILE A 115 4.30 4.39 -9.61
CA ILE A 115 3.31 3.34 -9.44
C ILE A 115 3.86 2.04 -10.00
N ARG A 116 3.36 0.93 -9.47
CA ARG A 116 3.60 -0.40 -10.01
C ARG A 116 2.24 -1.07 -10.19
N ILE A 117 1.96 -1.50 -11.40
CA ILE A 117 0.73 -2.26 -11.67
C ILE A 117 1.07 -3.73 -11.55
N VAL A 118 0.33 -4.42 -10.70
CA VAL A 118 0.52 -5.85 -10.48
C VAL A 118 -0.60 -6.60 -11.18
N ASP A 119 -0.21 -7.52 -12.07
CA ASP A 119 -1.15 -8.32 -12.84
C ASP A 119 -1.34 -9.66 -12.14
N ASN A 120 -2.53 -9.87 -11.59
CA ASN A 120 -2.85 -11.09 -10.83
C ASN A 120 -2.87 -12.34 -11.71
N THR A 121 -3.25 -12.19 -12.98
CA THR A 121 -3.31 -13.35 -13.87
C THR A 121 -1.92 -13.81 -14.27
N VAL A 122 -1.02 -12.86 -14.53
CA VAL A 122 0.37 -13.18 -14.85
C VAL A 122 1.05 -13.83 -13.65
N GLU A 123 0.78 -13.33 -12.47
CA GLU A 123 1.35 -13.89 -11.26
C GLU A 123 0.92 -15.33 -11.04
N ASN A 124 -0.36 -15.61 -11.27
CA ASN A 124 -0.87 -16.97 -11.12
C ASN A 124 -0.15 -17.92 -12.07
N GLU A 125 0.07 -17.50 -13.32
CA GLU A 125 0.81 -18.29 -14.28
C GLU A 125 2.26 -18.46 -13.86
N ALA A 126 2.91 -17.37 -13.48
CA ALA A 126 4.29 -17.41 -13.05
C ALA A 126 4.46 -18.31 -11.84
N GLY A 127 3.55 -18.20 -10.87
CA GLY A 127 3.58 -19.02 -9.68
C GLY A 127 3.41 -20.49 -9.98
N SER A 128 2.66 -20.82 -11.04
CA SER A 128 2.43 -22.20 -11.39
C SER A 128 3.52 -22.76 -12.31
N ILE A 129 4.15 -21.92 -13.08
CA ILE A 129 5.21 -22.33 -14.02
C ILE A 129 6.54 -22.46 -13.30
N ILE A 130 6.78 -21.57 -12.41
CA ILE A 130 8.03 -21.52 -11.69
C ILE A 130 7.97 -22.42 -10.45
#